data_04c76322eeaa26058f7d34221d0727f2
#
_entry.id   04c76322eeaa26058f7d34221d0727f2
#
_cell.length_a   1.000
_cell.length_b   1.000
_cell.length_c   1.000
_cell.angle_alpha   90.00
_cell.angle_beta   90.00
_cell.angle_gamma   90.00
#
_symmetry.space_group_name_H-M   'P 1'
#
loop_
_entity.id
_entity.type
_entity.pdbx_description
1 polymer ?
#
loop_
_entity_poly.entity_id
_entity_poly.type
_entity_poly.pdbx_seq_one_letter_code
_entity_poly.pdbx_strand_id
1 'polypeptide(L)'
;MIKENIVNETAMENLSIHAKEILIEKNPFKNLKIENYRYAQLHKNIEPKNKLIKSSLDKDISQLATDISNHPFTQIDLRSNIDNWEFSNSDSFFRVSSLANRSSVSINLDDFKENSLFLNISNLSKNMTIQKKSHNHQTLILLNHNNDDEIPKSILFDIAENTNLEIIQYDISNRKSFLYFEFKQANNSNFNFISFQSNNTHIRNEFFSILGEKCNFELSGLNFNNFGVNDNYSFIQHAKPSSSSREVFKSILKNGAITNFQGKIYVESIAQKTDGYQMSRSLLLDNNSKANNKPELEIYADDVKCSHGSTVSKIDQDQIFYFNSRGISKEVANLLLQKAFIVETLSNIQSKDIKDFSLNLLDNLLT
;
A
#
# COMPACT_ATOMS: atom_id res chain seq x y z
N MET A 1 19.84 18.98 -13.49
CA MET A 1 20.42 18.57 -12.20
C MET A 1 19.49 17.75 -11.29
N ILE A 2 18.20 18.07 -11.17
CA ILE A 2 17.26 17.25 -10.35
C ILE A 2 16.93 15.89 -11.02
N LYS A 3 17.09 15.75 -12.33
CA LYS A 3 16.71 14.55 -13.09
C LYS A 3 17.71 13.40 -13.00
N GLU A 4 18.97 13.68 -12.69
CA GLU A 4 20.02 12.65 -12.63
C GLU A 4 20.13 11.97 -11.26
N ASN A 5 19.54 12.57 -10.19
CA ASN A 5 19.69 12.08 -8.82
C ASN A 5 18.47 11.25 -8.34
N ILE A 6 17.46 11.01 -9.19
CA ILE A 6 16.26 10.25 -8.79
C ILE A 6 16.53 8.74 -8.78
N VAL A 7 17.48 8.29 -9.60
CA VAL A 7 17.89 6.89 -9.66
C VAL A 7 19.23 6.76 -8.95
N ASN A 8 19.25 6.09 -7.80
CA ASN A 8 20.49 5.79 -7.12
C ASN A 8 21.40 4.96 -8.03
N GLU A 9 22.70 5.25 -8.08
CA GLU A 9 23.68 4.47 -8.86
C GLU A 9 23.57 2.97 -8.57
N THR A 10 23.31 2.59 -7.30
CA THR A 10 23.11 1.20 -6.86
C THR A 10 21.85 0.56 -7.45
N ALA A 11 20.76 1.31 -7.60
CA ALA A 11 19.55 0.81 -8.26
C ALA A 11 19.76 0.66 -9.77
N MET A 12 20.57 1.53 -10.37
CA MET A 12 20.95 1.43 -11.78
C MET A 12 21.91 0.26 -12.07
N GLU A 13 22.78 -0.09 -11.13
CA GLU A 13 23.70 -1.23 -11.31
C GLU A 13 22.98 -2.58 -11.35
N ASN A 14 21.86 -2.70 -10.63
CA ASN A 14 21.05 -3.92 -10.55
C ASN A 14 20.03 -4.04 -11.71
N LEU A 15 19.85 -3.02 -12.52
CA LEU A 15 19.00 -3.08 -13.70
C LEU A 15 19.67 -3.87 -14.85
N SER A 16 18.89 -4.66 -15.57
CA SER A 16 19.40 -5.33 -16.79
C SER A 16 19.93 -4.29 -17.80
N ILE A 17 20.92 -4.66 -18.62
CA ILE A 17 21.50 -3.79 -19.65
C ILE A 17 20.40 -3.15 -20.51
N HIS A 18 19.38 -3.92 -20.87
CA HIS A 18 18.24 -3.45 -21.66
C HIS A 18 17.37 -2.42 -20.94
N ALA A 19 17.26 -2.51 -19.62
CA ALA A 19 16.56 -1.50 -18.82
C ALA A 19 17.32 -0.19 -18.74
N LYS A 20 18.65 -0.28 -18.63
CA LYS A 20 19.53 0.90 -18.71
C LYS A 20 19.40 1.60 -20.06
N GLU A 21 19.34 0.84 -21.16
CA GLU A 21 19.12 1.38 -22.51
C GLU A 21 17.75 2.06 -22.64
N ILE A 22 16.66 1.46 -22.15
CA ILE A 22 15.32 2.07 -22.17
C ILE A 22 15.29 3.35 -21.32
N LEU A 23 15.94 3.35 -20.15
CA LEU A 23 16.02 4.50 -19.27
C LEU A 23 16.86 5.65 -19.88
N ILE A 24 17.92 5.33 -20.62
CA ILE A 24 18.81 6.28 -21.26
C ILE A 24 18.23 6.79 -22.60
N GLU A 25 17.79 5.89 -23.49
CA GLU A 25 17.35 6.25 -24.85
C GLU A 25 15.98 6.92 -24.89
N LYS A 26 15.01 6.45 -24.11
CA LYS A 26 13.63 6.98 -24.16
C LYS A 26 13.37 8.10 -23.16
N ASN A 27 14.36 8.46 -22.32
CA ASN A 27 14.19 9.43 -21.25
C ASN A 27 12.79 9.31 -20.57
N PRO A 28 12.51 8.18 -19.89
CA PRO A 28 11.18 7.91 -19.33
C PRO A 28 10.76 9.01 -18.35
N PHE A 29 11.73 9.79 -17.84
CA PHE A 29 11.47 10.93 -16.95
C PHE A 29 10.82 12.12 -17.68
N LYS A 30 10.80 12.15 -19.02
CA LYS A 30 10.11 13.23 -19.75
C LYS A 30 8.60 13.27 -19.47
N ASN A 31 8.01 12.11 -19.19
CA ASN A 31 6.57 11.96 -18.99
C ASN A 31 6.19 11.82 -17.50
N LEU A 32 7.17 11.73 -16.59
CA LEU A 32 6.87 11.70 -15.16
C LEU A 32 6.37 13.07 -14.71
N LYS A 33 5.18 13.10 -14.12
CA LYS A 33 4.70 14.29 -13.40
C LYS A 33 5.56 14.45 -12.15
N ILE A 34 6.56 15.34 -12.21
CA ILE A 34 7.49 15.61 -11.08
C ILE A 34 6.73 15.90 -9.80
N GLU A 35 5.54 16.46 -9.90
CA GLU A 35 4.66 16.75 -8.78
C GLU A 35 4.27 15.48 -7.99
N ASN A 36 4.09 14.34 -8.65
CA ASN A 36 3.74 13.07 -8.01
C ASN A 36 4.87 12.53 -7.11
N TYR A 37 6.09 13.01 -7.31
CA TYR A 37 7.26 12.60 -6.53
C TYR A 37 7.83 13.73 -5.67
N ARG A 38 7.17 14.88 -5.61
CA ARG A 38 7.66 16.09 -4.92
C ARG A 38 8.00 15.83 -3.45
N TYR A 39 7.21 15.01 -2.77
CA TYR A 39 7.37 14.70 -1.36
C TYR A 39 8.06 13.36 -1.10
N ALA A 40 8.19 12.51 -2.11
CA ALA A 40 8.71 11.15 -1.98
C ALA A 40 10.19 11.11 -1.52
N GLN A 41 10.96 12.17 -1.78
CA GLN A 41 12.38 12.29 -1.39
C GLN A 41 13.23 11.03 -1.68
N LEU A 42 12.94 10.33 -2.78
CA LEU A 42 13.55 9.05 -3.16
C LEU A 42 15.09 9.09 -3.19
N HIS A 43 15.65 10.29 -3.37
CA HIS A 43 17.09 10.54 -3.44
C HIS A 43 17.77 10.72 -2.06
N LYS A 44 17.00 10.79 -0.97
CA LYS A 44 17.56 10.99 0.37
C LYS A 44 17.69 9.66 1.10
N ASN A 45 18.89 9.38 1.57
CA ASN A 45 19.12 8.32 2.54
C ASN A 45 18.68 8.83 3.92
N ILE A 46 17.54 8.31 4.40
CA ILE A 46 17.06 8.61 5.75
C ILE A 46 17.58 7.50 6.65
N GLU A 47 18.67 7.79 7.36
CA GLU A 47 19.16 6.88 8.39
C GLU A 47 18.53 7.22 9.75
N PRO A 48 18.12 6.25 10.55
CA PRO A 48 17.66 6.49 11.91
C PRO A 48 18.81 7.08 12.74
N LYS A 49 18.53 8.17 13.42
CA LYS A 49 19.53 8.91 14.22
C LYS A 49 20.09 8.13 15.41
N ASN A 50 19.52 6.97 15.74
CA ASN A 50 19.86 6.22 16.94
C ASN A 50 20.06 4.73 16.66
N LYS A 51 21.31 4.27 16.59
CA LYS A 51 21.69 2.88 16.32
C LYS A 51 21.14 1.85 17.34
N LEU A 52 20.94 2.25 18.59
CA LEU A 52 20.43 1.38 19.67
C LEU A 52 18.95 1.06 19.50
N ILE A 53 18.16 2.04 19.04
CA ILE A 53 16.72 1.84 18.74
C ILE A 53 16.57 0.95 17.52
N LYS A 54 17.49 1.01 16.54
CA LYS A 54 17.48 0.20 15.33
C LYS A 54 17.54 -1.30 15.65
N SER A 55 18.37 -1.73 16.58
CA SER A 55 18.58 -3.15 16.89
C SER A 55 17.40 -3.82 17.62
N SER A 56 16.65 -3.08 18.46
CA SER A 56 15.43 -3.61 19.11
C SER A 56 14.28 -3.73 18.12
N LEU A 57 14.05 -2.68 17.32
CA LEU A 57 13.01 -2.65 16.31
C LEU A 57 13.25 -3.71 15.20
N ASP A 58 14.51 -4.00 14.84
CA ASP A 58 14.85 -5.06 13.90
C ASP A 58 14.42 -6.45 14.40
N LYS A 59 14.54 -6.71 15.71
CA LYS A 59 14.05 -7.94 16.31
C LYS A 59 12.54 -8.03 16.30
N ASP A 60 11.86 -6.94 16.63
CA ASP A 60 10.40 -6.89 16.68
C ASP A 60 9.79 -7.12 15.29
N ILE A 61 10.34 -6.49 14.25
CA ILE A 61 9.89 -6.67 12.87
C ILE A 61 10.19 -8.10 12.38
N SER A 62 11.35 -8.66 12.70
CA SER A 62 11.68 -10.04 12.34
C SER A 62 10.77 -11.04 13.04
N GLN A 63 10.40 -10.80 14.29
CA GLN A 63 9.44 -11.62 15.01
C GLN A 63 8.05 -11.53 14.38
N LEU A 64 7.58 -10.34 14.05
CA LEU A 64 6.31 -10.11 13.36
C LEU A 64 6.24 -10.85 12.01
N ALA A 65 7.31 -10.79 11.21
CA ALA A 65 7.38 -11.51 9.94
C ALA A 65 7.32 -13.02 10.15
N THR A 66 7.95 -13.52 11.23
CA THR A 66 7.92 -14.93 11.62
C THR A 66 6.52 -15.35 12.05
N ASP A 67 5.83 -14.52 12.85
CA ASP A 67 4.48 -14.79 13.33
C ASP A 67 3.47 -14.85 12.16
N ILE A 68 3.60 -13.93 11.18
CA ILE A 68 2.79 -13.95 9.95
C ILE A 68 3.07 -15.23 9.14
N SER A 69 4.34 -15.60 8.97
CA SER A 69 4.74 -16.78 8.18
C SER A 69 4.33 -18.10 8.82
N ASN A 70 4.25 -18.16 10.15
CA ASN A 70 3.88 -19.36 10.91
C ASN A 70 2.37 -19.53 11.12
N HIS A 71 1.55 -18.55 10.69
CA HIS A 71 0.11 -18.69 10.77
C HIS A 71 -0.36 -19.84 9.85
N PRO A 72 -1.39 -20.62 10.22
CA PRO A 72 -1.85 -21.79 9.46
C PRO A 72 -2.61 -21.42 8.19
N PHE A 73 -2.01 -20.62 7.33
CA PHE A 73 -2.53 -20.31 5.99
C PHE A 73 -1.93 -21.26 4.96
N THR A 74 -2.68 -21.55 3.89
CA THR A 74 -2.14 -22.31 2.76
C THR A 74 -1.11 -21.47 2.00
N GLN A 75 0.13 -21.92 2.03
CA GLN A 75 1.24 -21.24 1.38
C GLN A 75 1.23 -21.49 -0.14
N ILE A 76 1.46 -20.43 -0.91
CA ILE A 76 1.59 -20.50 -2.37
C ILE A 76 3.09 -20.54 -2.71
N ASP A 77 3.49 -21.60 -3.42
CA ASP A 77 4.83 -21.72 -3.99
C ASP A 77 4.87 -21.08 -5.39
N LEU A 78 5.84 -20.19 -5.60
CA LEU A 78 6.03 -19.51 -6.88
C LEU A 78 6.62 -20.45 -7.93
N ARG A 79 5.85 -20.80 -8.96
CA ARG A 79 6.33 -21.49 -10.16
C ARG A 79 6.50 -20.48 -11.28
N SER A 80 7.62 -20.53 -12.00
CA SER A 80 7.92 -19.57 -13.06
C SER A 80 7.18 -19.93 -14.35
N ASN A 81 6.22 -19.10 -14.76
CA ASN A 81 5.68 -19.06 -16.12
C ASN A 81 6.15 -17.77 -16.79
N ILE A 82 6.32 -17.79 -18.10
CA ILE A 82 6.71 -16.61 -18.89
C ILE A 82 5.43 -16.13 -19.58
N ASP A 83 4.81 -15.09 -19.04
CA ASP A 83 3.67 -14.43 -19.68
C ASP A 83 4.07 -13.03 -20.17
N ASN A 84 3.49 -12.61 -21.28
CA ASN A 84 3.62 -11.24 -21.77
C ASN A 84 2.79 -10.33 -20.87
N TRP A 85 3.43 -9.32 -20.33
CA TRP A 85 2.82 -8.40 -19.41
C TRP A 85 2.80 -6.97 -19.95
N GLU A 86 1.61 -6.36 -19.99
CA GLU A 86 1.41 -4.98 -20.40
C GLU A 86 0.77 -4.18 -19.28
N PHE A 87 1.37 -3.04 -18.95
CA PHE A 87 0.82 -2.07 -17.99
C PHE A 87 -0.05 -1.03 -18.69
N SER A 88 -1.13 -0.63 -18.03
CA SER A 88 -2.03 0.40 -18.54
C SER A 88 -1.57 1.84 -18.29
N ASN A 89 -0.71 2.06 -17.28
CA ASN A 89 -0.29 3.41 -16.90
C ASN A 89 1.20 3.69 -17.21
N SER A 90 1.47 4.77 -17.96
CA SER A 90 2.82 5.18 -18.37
C SER A 90 3.54 6.12 -17.39
N ASP A 91 2.84 6.62 -16.36
CA ASP A 91 3.33 7.73 -15.54
C ASP A 91 4.06 7.31 -14.25
N SER A 92 4.13 6.00 -13.95
CA SER A 92 4.80 5.50 -12.74
C SER A 92 6.28 5.23 -12.97
N PHE A 93 7.12 5.75 -12.07
CA PHE A 93 8.56 5.46 -12.06
C PHE A 93 8.84 3.97 -11.86
N PHE A 94 8.09 3.33 -10.96
CA PHE A 94 8.29 1.91 -10.63
C PHE A 94 7.82 0.99 -11.76
N ARG A 95 6.84 1.42 -12.56
CA ARG A 95 6.50 0.75 -13.79
C ARG A 95 7.67 0.67 -14.76
N VAL A 96 8.40 1.77 -14.94
CA VAL A 96 9.56 1.78 -15.84
C VAL A 96 10.63 0.82 -15.36
N SER A 97 10.91 0.78 -14.05
CA SER A 97 11.86 -0.15 -13.47
C SER A 97 11.40 -1.61 -13.54
N SER A 98 10.09 -1.87 -13.44
CA SER A 98 9.52 -3.22 -13.55
C SER A 98 9.42 -3.73 -14.99
N LEU A 99 9.21 -2.84 -15.98
CA LEU A 99 9.30 -3.19 -17.40
C LEU A 99 10.70 -3.67 -17.80
N ALA A 100 11.70 -3.26 -17.04
CA ALA A 100 13.06 -3.72 -17.23
C ALA A 100 13.25 -5.20 -16.86
N ASN A 101 12.39 -5.73 -16.02
CA ASN A 101 12.41 -7.12 -15.63
C ASN A 101 11.42 -7.91 -16.51
N ARG A 102 11.92 -8.54 -17.61
CA ARG A 102 11.07 -9.24 -18.58
C ARG A 102 10.46 -10.53 -18.08
N SER A 103 10.88 -11.03 -16.93
CA SER A 103 10.32 -12.25 -16.36
C SER A 103 9.11 -11.94 -15.49
N SER A 104 8.03 -12.68 -15.68
CA SER A 104 6.84 -12.61 -14.86
C SER A 104 6.48 -13.96 -14.25
N VAL A 105 5.73 -13.93 -13.16
CA VAL A 105 5.12 -15.11 -12.53
C VAL A 105 3.61 -14.90 -12.53
N SER A 106 2.86 -15.92 -12.96
CA SER A 106 1.41 -15.89 -12.91
C SER A 106 0.89 -16.88 -11.88
N ILE A 107 -0.07 -16.43 -11.08
CA ILE A 107 -0.77 -17.24 -10.09
C ILE A 107 -2.26 -17.13 -10.38
N ASN A 108 -2.92 -18.29 -10.55
CA ASN A 108 -4.37 -18.36 -10.60
C ASN A 108 -4.88 -18.79 -9.22
N LEU A 109 -5.60 -17.91 -8.52
CA LEU A 109 -6.11 -18.22 -7.18
C LEU A 109 -7.14 -19.36 -7.19
N ASP A 110 -7.77 -19.62 -8.33
CA ASP A 110 -8.77 -20.69 -8.47
C ASP A 110 -8.16 -22.10 -8.50
N ASP A 111 -6.83 -22.20 -8.61
CA ASP A 111 -6.11 -23.49 -8.49
C ASP A 111 -6.07 -23.98 -7.03
N PHE A 112 -6.45 -23.11 -6.08
CA PHE A 112 -6.48 -23.40 -4.64
C PHE A 112 -7.93 -23.51 -4.16
N LYS A 113 -8.22 -24.54 -3.37
CA LYS A 113 -9.56 -24.77 -2.79
C LYS A 113 -9.80 -23.98 -1.50
N GLU A 114 -8.75 -23.58 -0.85
CA GLU A 114 -8.77 -22.88 0.42
C GLU A 114 -9.22 -21.44 0.25
N ASN A 115 -9.95 -20.95 1.24
CA ASN A 115 -10.43 -19.57 1.24
C ASN A 115 -9.39 -18.57 1.75
N SER A 116 -8.37 -19.03 2.48
CA SER A 116 -7.30 -18.18 3.01
C SER A 116 -5.94 -18.67 2.50
N LEU A 117 -5.29 -17.84 1.72
CA LEU A 117 -4.04 -18.14 1.04
C LEU A 117 -2.94 -17.20 1.57
N PHE A 118 -1.70 -17.68 1.57
CA PHE A 118 -0.53 -16.90 1.98
C PHE A 118 0.54 -16.89 0.90
N LEU A 119 1.07 -15.71 0.61
CA LEU A 119 2.14 -15.52 -0.35
C LEU A 119 3.21 -14.58 0.21
N ASN A 120 4.42 -15.10 0.35
CA ASN A 120 5.58 -14.29 0.70
C ASN A 120 6.23 -13.73 -0.57
N ILE A 121 6.21 -12.40 -0.70
CA ILE A 121 6.78 -11.67 -1.84
C ILE A 121 8.13 -11.01 -1.52
N SER A 122 8.72 -11.28 -0.36
CA SER A 122 9.95 -10.63 0.11
C SER A 122 11.10 -10.77 -0.90
N ASN A 123 11.28 -11.96 -1.45
CA ASN A 123 12.33 -12.27 -2.43
C ASN A 123 11.84 -12.22 -3.88
N LEU A 124 10.70 -11.57 -4.13
CA LEU A 124 10.17 -11.46 -5.48
C LEU A 124 11.07 -10.53 -6.30
N SER A 125 11.75 -11.08 -7.29
CA SER A 125 12.60 -10.35 -8.25
C SER A 125 11.96 -10.23 -9.64
N LYS A 126 10.70 -10.65 -9.78
CA LYS A 126 9.95 -10.71 -11.03
C LYS A 126 8.66 -9.93 -10.91
N ASN A 127 8.09 -9.53 -12.05
CA ASN A 127 6.72 -9.07 -12.09
C ASN A 127 5.76 -10.22 -11.77
N MET A 128 4.64 -9.92 -11.17
CA MET A 128 3.66 -10.93 -10.77
C MET A 128 2.28 -10.57 -11.31
N THR A 129 1.58 -11.56 -11.82
CA THR A 129 0.14 -11.47 -12.14
C THR A 129 -0.62 -12.42 -11.22
N ILE A 130 -1.62 -11.91 -10.54
CA ILE A 130 -2.55 -12.68 -9.71
C ILE A 130 -3.93 -12.61 -10.35
N GLN A 131 -4.46 -13.77 -10.73
CA GLN A 131 -5.76 -13.89 -11.39
C GLN A 131 -6.79 -14.48 -10.45
N LYS A 132 -8.01 -13.95 -10.52
CA LYS A 132 -9.20 -14.48 -9.84
C LYS A 132 -10.35 -14.52 -10.82
N LYS A 133 -10.90 -15.72 -11.07
CA LYS A 133 -11.95 -15.96 -12.07
C LYS A 133 -13.22 -16.56 -11.48
N SER A 134 -13.14 -17.33 -10.40
CA SER A 134 -14.29 -17.96 -9.77
C SER A 134 -15.04 -17.00 -8.84
N HIS A 135 -16.32 -17.29 -8.59
CA HIS A 135 -17.21 -16.43 -7.79
C HIS A 135 -17.04 -16.60 -6.27
N ASN A 136 -16.32 -17.65 -5.81
CA ASN A 136 -16.11 -17.87 -4.40
C ASN A 136 -15.24 -16.74 -3.81
N HIS A 137 -15.53 -16.38 -2.57
CA HIS A 137 -14.69 -15.45 -1.84
C HIS A 137 -13.35 -16.11 -1.45
N GLN A 138 -12.27 -15.41 -1.69
CA GLN A 138 -10.94 -15.78 -1.20
C GLN A 138 -10.25 -14.57 -0.58
N THR A 139 -9.47 -14.83 0.47
CA THR A 139 -8.58 -13.85 1.08
C THR A 139 -7.14 -14.28 0.82
N LEU A 140 -6.34 -13.39 0.23
CA LEU A 140 -4.91 -13.60 0.02
C LEU A 140 -4.12 -12.68 0.93
N ILE A 141 -3.24 -13.26 1.71
CA ILE A 141 -2.29 -12.53 2.55
C ILE A 141 -0.97 -12.42 1.80
N LEU A 142 -0.51 -11.18 1.62
CA LEU A 142 0.78 -10.85 1.04
C LEU A 142 1.74 -10.38 2.12
N LEU A 143 2.88 -11.03 2.25
CA LEU A 143 3.95 -10.57 3.13
C LEU A 143 5.11 -10.03 2.30
N ASN A 144 5.48 -8.77 2.55
CA ASN A 144 6.73 -8.18 2.13
C ASN A 144 7.57 -7.86 3.37
N HIS A 145 8.57 -8.69 3.59
CA HIS A 145 9.56 -8.50 4.64
C HIS A 145 10.94 -8.50 3.99
N ASN A 146 11.40 -7.32 3.64
CA ASN A 146 12.59 -7.19 2.79
C ASN A 146 13.85 -7.16 3.65
N ASN A 147 14.77 -8.09 3.38
CA ASN A 147 16.03 -8.15 4.11
C ASN A 147 17.22 -7.60 3.32
N ASP A 148 17.25 -7.71 1.99
CA ASP A 148 18.49 -7.46 1.26
C ASP A 148 18.39 -6.60 -0.01
N ASP A 149 17.24 -6.50 -0.69
CA ASP A 149 17.15 -5.84 -1.99
C ASP A 149 16.15 -4.68 -2.04
N GLU A 150 16.64 -3.51 -2.50
CA GLU A 150 15.81 -2.32 -2.81
C GLU A 150 15.12 -2.45 -4.20
N ILE A 151 14.88 -3.69 -4.68
CA ILE A 151 14.28 -3.92 -6.00
C ILE A 151 12.79 -3.60 -5.95
N PRO A 152 12.30 -2.70 -6.80
CA PRO A 152 10.88 -2.45 -6.94
C PRO A 152 10.13 -3.70 -7.40
N LYS A 153 8.98 -3.97 -6.79
CA LYS A 153 8.12 -5.12 -7.11
C LYS A 153 6.82 -4.62 -7.72
N SER A 154 6.35 -5.32 -8.74
CA SER A 154 5.09 -4.98 -9.41
C SER A 154 4.16 -6.18 -9.44
N ILE A 155 2.92 -5.94 -9.01
CA ILE A 155 1.89 -6.96 -8.92
C ILE A 155 0.64 -6.46 -9.63
N LEU A 156 0.20 -7.22 -10.63
CA LEU A 156 -1.07 -7.01 -11.32
C LEU A 156 -2.11 -7.98 -10.77
N PHE A 157 -3.25 -7.45 -10.34
CA PHE A 157 -4.45 -8.22 -10.03
C PHE A 157 -5.43 -8.14 -11.19
N ASP A 158 -5.68 -9.28 -11.82
CA ASP A 158 -6.66 -9.45 -12.90
C ASP A 158 -7.90 -10.15 -12.34
N ILE A 159 -8.95 -9.36 -12.13
CA ILE A 159 -10.16 -9.75 -11.39
C ILE A 159 -11.32 -9.85 -12.36
N ALA A 160 -11.77 -11.08 -12.60
CA ALA A 160 -12.83 -11.38 -13.56
C ALA A 160 -14.22 -10.91 -13.07
N GLU A 161 -15.20 -11.01 -13.96
CA GLU A 161 -16.58 -10.63 -13.67
C GLU A 161 -17.20 -11.44 -12.54
N ASN A 162 -18.02 -10.79 -11.72
CA ASN A 162 -18.79 -11.38 -10.63
C ASN A 162 -17.92 -12.09 -9.56
N THR A 163 -16.68 -11.66 -9.40
CA THR A 163 -15.74 -12.22 -8.42
C THR A 163 -15.69 -11.41 -7.13
N ASN A 164 -15.18 -12.05 -6.07
CA ASN A 164 -15.03 -11.44 -4.76
C ASN A 164 -13.64 -11.81 -4.21
N LEU A 165 -12.76 -10.80 -4.02
CA LEU A 165 -11.40 -11.00 -3.57
C LEU A 165 -11.02 -10.00 -2.48
N GLU A 166 -10.42 -10.50 -1.41
CA GLU A 166 -9.81 -9.70 -0.36
C GLU A 166 -8.31 -9.92 -0.32
N ILE A 167 -7.56 -8.84 -0.26
CA ILE A 167 -6.10 -8.87 -0.10
C ILE A 167 -5.72 -8.17 1.19
N ILE A 168 -4.85 -8.80 1.97
CA ILE A 168 -4.26 -8.19 3.15
C ILE A 168 -2.75 -8.23 2.97
N GLN A 169 -2.18 -7.07 2.75
CA GLN A 169 -0.74 -6.89 2.58
C GLN A 169 -0.12 -6.44 3.90
N TYR A 170 0.95 -7.11 4.29
CA TYR A 170 1.87 -6.67 5.33
C TYR A 170 3.20 -6.28 4.70
N ASP A 171 3.51 -4.98 4.73
CA ASP A 171 4.81 -4.43 4.34
C ASP A 171 5.56 -3.99 5.59
N ILE A 172 6.34 -4.91 6.13
CA ILE A 172 7.09 -4.75 7.37
C ILE A 172 8.57 -4.95 7.07
N SER A 173 9.25 -3.88 6.79
CA SER A 173 10.65 -3.94 6.36
C SER A 173 11.51 -2.93 7.10
N ASN A 174 12.75 -3.28 7.39
CA ASN A 174 13.77 -2.36 7.90
C ASN A 174 14.58 -1.68 6.79
N ARG A 175 14.25 -1.96 5.54
CA ARG A 175 14.88 -1.39 4.35
C ARG A 175 13.88 -0.65 3.51
N LYS A 176 14.34 0.03 2.48
CA LYS A 176 13.46 0.70 1.53
C LYS A 176 12.60 -0.34 0.80
N SER A 177 11.32 -0.07 0.74
CA SER A 177 10.34 -0.92 0.06
C SER A 177 9.60 -0.10 -1.01
N PHE A 178 9.52 -0.66 -2.21
CA PHE A 178 8.88 -0.04 -3.35
C PHE A 178 7.96 -1.04 -4.02
N LEU A 179 6.65 -0.84 -3.87
CA LEU A 179 5.63 -1.73 -4.40
C LEU A 179 4.71 -0.96 -5.36
N TYR A 180 4.48 -1.57 -6.51
CA TYR A 180 3.49 -1.12 -7.48
C TYR A 180 2.39 -2.16 -7.59
N PHE A 181 1.15 -1.73 -7.39
CA PHE A 181 -0.03 -2.55 -7.53
C PHE A 181 -0.92 -2.01 -8.65
N GLU A 182 -1.33 -2.87 -9.55
CA GLU A 182 -2.33 -2.55 -10.55
C GLU A 182 -3.53 -3.50 -10.42
N PHE A 183 -4.73 -2.93 -10.38
CA PHE A 183 -5.98 -3.64 -10.19
C PHE A 183 -6.87 -3.45 -11.41
N LYS A 184 -7.12 -4.53 -12.13
CA LYS A 184 -8.09 -4.55 -13.25
C LYS A 184 -9.32 -5.31 -12.79
N GLN A 185 -10.40 -4.58 -12.55
CA GLN A 185 -11.68 -5.15 -12.15
C GLN A 185 -12.65 -5.20 -13.34
N ALA A 186 -13.05 -6.42 -13.72
CA ALA A 186 -14.16 -6.62 -14.64
C ALA A 186 -15.51 -6.37 -13.94
N ASN A 187 -16.59 -6.33 -14.71
CA ASN A 187 -17.91 -5.90 -14.24
C ASN A 187 -18.43 -6.74 -13.04
N ASN A 188 -19.21 -6.11 -12.17
CA ASN A 188 -19.87 -6.72 -11.01
C ASN A 188 -18.90 -7.38 -10.00
N SER A 189 -17.62 -7.00 -9.96
CA SER A 189 -16.64 -7.56 -9.03
C SER A 189 -16.52 -6.73 -7.77
N ASN A 190 -16.20 -7.40 -6.65
CA ASN A 190 -15.90 -6.77 -5.37
C ASN A 190 -14.43 -7.03 -5.01
N PHE A 191 -13.71 -5.98 -4.71
CA PHE A 191 -12.30 -6.08 -4.34
C PHE A 191 -11.98 -5.20 -3.14
N ASN A 192 -11.41 -5.83 -2.12
CA ASN A 192 -10.95 -5.17 -0.90
C ASN A 192 -9.44 -5.35 -0.75
N PHE A 193 -8.69 -4.26 -0.64
CA PHE A 193 -7.25 -4.27 -0.41
C PHE A 193 -6.91 -3.50 0.86
N ILE A 194 -6.30 -4.19 1.82
CA ILE A 194 -5.86 -3.62 3.08
C ILE A 194 -4.35 -3.72 3.17
N SER A 195 -3.66 -2.58 3.30
CA SER A 195 -2.21 -2.49 3.39
C SER A 195 -1.78 -2.07 4.78
N PHE A 196 -1.07 -2.94 5.48
CA PHE A 196 -0.35 -2.63 6.72
C PHE A 196 1.08 -2.28 6.38
N GLN A 197 1.53 -1.12 6.79
CA GLN A 197 2.85 -0.60 6.48
C GLN A 197 3.55 -0.17 7.75
N SER A 198 4.67 -0.80 8.04
CA SER A 198 5.53 -0.42 9.16
C SER A 198 7.00 -0.52 8.74
N ASN A 199 7.67 0.61 8.70
CA ASN A 199 9.05 0.68 8.24
C ASN A 199 9.78 1.84 8.94
N ASN A 200 11.07 1.66 9.14
CA ASN A 200 11.94 2.65 9.76
C ASN A 200 12.82 3.40 8.75
N THR A 201 12.62 3.19 7.45
CA THR A 201 13.40 3.83 6.39
C THR A 201 12.50 4.55 5.40
N HIS A 202 12.16 3.92 4.27
CA HIS A 202 11.30 4.49 3.25
C HIS A 202 10.43 3.39 2.61
N ILE A 203 9.13 3.56 2.71
CA ILE A 203 8.14 2.80 1.94
C ILE A 203 7.56 3.71 0.85
N ARG A 204 7.47 3.21 -0.37
CA ARG A 204 6.67 3.79 -1.44
C ARG A 204 5.74 2.73 -2.00
N ASN A 205 4.43 2.95 -1.88
CA ASN A 205 3.41 2.13 -2.51
C ASN A 205 2.65 2.94 -3.56
N GLU A 206 2.45 2.36 -4.72
CA GLU A 206 1.65 2.94 -5.80
C GLU A 206 0.50 2.00 -6.15
N PHE A 207 -0.72 2.52 -6.13
CA PHE A 207 -1.96 1.78 -6.37
C PHE A 207 -2.68 2.35 -7.59
N PHE A 208 -2.84 1.54 -8.62
CA PHE A 208 -3.57 1.92 -9.82
C PHE A 208 -4.76 1.00 -10.03
N SER A 209 -5.95 1.56 -10.08
CA SER A 209 -7.19 0.78 -10.23
C SER A 209 -7.98 1.24 -11.44
N ILE A 210 -8.47 0.27 -12.22
CA ILE A 210 -9.39 0.50 -13.33
C ILE A 210 -10.66 -0.32 -13.05
N LEU A 211 -11.78 0.37 -12.88
CA LEU A 211 -13.05 -0.24 -12.49
C LEU A 211 -13.97 -0.40 -13.70
N GLY A 212 -14.47 -1.62 -13.88
CA GLY A 212 -15.55 -1.93 -14.79
C GLY A 212 -16.91 -1.40 -14.31
N GLU A 213 -18.00 -1.92 -14.87
CA GLU A 213 -19.37 -1.54 -14.50
C GLU A 213 -19.79 -2.24 -13.19
N LYS A 214 -20.45 -1.50 -12.29
CA LYS A 214 -20.99 -2.04 -11.01
C LYS A 214 -19.94 -2.72 -10.13
N CYS A 215 -18.70 -2.25 -10.17
CA CYS A 215 -17.63 -2.72 -9.28
C CYS A 215 -17.72 -2.03 -7.92
N ASN A 216 -17.28 -2.76 -6.89
CA ASN A 216 -16.97 -2.18 -5.60
C ASN A 216 -15.47 -2.35 -5.32
N PHE A 217 -14.78 -1.24 -5.06
CA PHE A 217 -13.36 -1.21 -4.76
C PHE A 217 -13.10 -0.53 -3.41
N GLU A 218 -12.50 -1.26 -2.48
CA GLU A 218 -12.08 -0.71 -1.21
C GLU A 218 -10.56 -0.79 -1.08
N LEU A 219 -9.92 0.35 -0.80
CA LEU A 219 -8.48 0.48 -0.56
C LEU A 219 -8.25 1.11 0.81
N SER A 220 -7.64 0.36 1.72
CA SER A 220 -7.31 0.84 3.05
C SER A 220 -5.81 0.75 3.31
N GLY A 221 -5.20 1.86 3.74
CA GLY A 221 -3.80 1.92 4.17
C GLY A 221 -3.69 2.23 5.65
N LEU A 222 -2.91 1.43 6.37
CA LEU A 222 -2.59 1.60 7.79
C LEU A 222 -1.07 1.75 7.94
N ASN A 223 -0.61 2.94 8.31
CA ASN A 223 0.80 3.30 8.37
C ASN A 223 1.23 3.52 9.81
N PHE A 224 2.25 2.78 10.24
CA PHE A 224 2.86 2.88 11.56
C PHE A 224 4.34 3.24 11.41
N ASN A 225 4.67 4.52 11.55
CA ASN A 225 6.03 4.98 11.32
C ASN A 225 6.64 5.53 12.59
N ASN A 226 7.68 4.82 13.07
CA ASN A 226 8.53 5.32 14.13
C ASN A 226 9.60 6.29 13.63
N PHE A 227 10.02 6.13 12.37
CA PHE A 227 11.01 6.94 11.66
C PHE A 227 10.73 6.85 10.17
N GLY A 228 11.54 7.59 9.38
CA GLY A 228 11.56 7.43 7.95
C GLY A 228 10.37 8.07 7.23
N VAL A 229 10.14 7.61 6.03
CA VAL A 229 9.11 8.14 5.12
C VAL A 229 8.20 7.03 4.66
N ASN A 230 6.90 7.25 4.81
CA ASN A 230 5.87 6.43 4.19
C ASN A 230 5.17 7.26 3.13
N ASP A 231 5.21 6.77 1.90
CA ASP A 231 4.78 7.48 0.71
C ASP A 231 3.80 6.62 -0.08
N ASN A 232 2.54 7.07 -0.15
CA ASN A 232 1.46 6.36 -0.83
C ASN A 232 0.90 7.23 -1.97
N TYR A 233 0.86 6.63 -3.16
CA TYR A 233 0.21 7.20 -4.32
C TYR A 233 -0.91 6.29 -4.78
N SER A 234 -2.08 6.84 -5.04
CA SER A 234 -3.20 6.09 -5.61
C SER A 234 -3.81 6.81 -6.81
N PHE A 235 -4.26 6.01 -7.76
CA PHE A 235 -5.05 6.46 -8.90
C PHE A 235 -6.19 5.48 -9.14
N ILE A 236 -7.42 5.92 -8.92
CA ILE A 236 -8.62 5.10 -9.07
C ILE A 236 -9.43 5.65 -10.24
N GLN A 237 -9.49 4.87 -11.34
CA GLN A 237 -10.24 5.23 -12.53
C GLN A 237 -11.59 4.51 -12.55
N HIS A 238 -12.66 5.26 -12.48
CA HIS A 238 -13.99 4.81 -12.81
C HIS A 238 -14.18 4.91 -14.32
N ALA A 239 -14.01 3.77 -15.00
CA ALA A 239 -14.08 3.71 -16.47
C ALA A 239 -15.47 3.43 -17.01
N LYS A 240 -16.39 2.90 -16.15
CA LYS A 240 -17.76 2.53 -16.52
C LYS A 240 -18.77 2.91 -15.43
N PRO A 241 -20.09 2.91 -15.74
CA PRO A 241 -21.09 3.38 -14.80
C PRO A 241 -21.31 2.52 -13.55
N SER A 242 -21.90 3.13 -12.52
CA SER A 242 -22.48 2.49 -11.34
C SER A 242 -21.46 1.80 -10.42
N SER A 243 -20.18 2.17 -10.50
CA SER A 243 -19.15 1.61 -9.63
C SER A 243 -18.91 2.50 -8.41
N SER A 244 -18.53 1.88 -7.30
CA SER A 244 -18.15 2.56 -6.07
C SER A 244 -16.68 2.33 -5.75
N SER A 245 -16.04 3.36 -5.18
CA SER A 245 -14.71 3.26 -4.60
C SER A 245 -14.66 3.93 -3.23
N ARG A 246 -14.01 3.26 -2.27
CA ARG A 246 -13.76 3.82 -0.95
C ARG A 246 -12.29 3.68 -0.61
N GLU A 247 -11.61 4.81 -0.51
CA GLU A 247 -10.20 4.88 -0.17
C GLU A 247 -10.00 5.54 1.19
N VAL A 248 -9.32 4.83 2.11
CA VAL A 248 -9.04 5.35 3.46
C VAL A 248 -7.61 5.06 3.86
N PHE A 249 -6.80 6.10 4.05
CA PHE A 249 -5.46 5.99 4.62
C PHE A 249 -5.41 6.57 6.02
N LYS A 250 -4.89 5.80 6.98
CA LYS A 250 -4.66 6.24 8.37
C LYS A 250 -3.19 6.06 8.73
N SER A 251 -2.58 7.09 9.28
CA SER A 251 -1.16 7.09 9.64
C SER A 251 -0.95 7.49 11.10
N ILE A 252 -0.15 6.73 11.84
CA ILE A 252 0.36 7.11 13.17
C ILE A 252 1.86 7.35 13.03
N LEU A 253 2.31 8.54 13.45
CA LEU A 253 3.67 9.01 13.23
C LEU A 253 4.32 9.44 14.54
N LYS A 254 5.56 8.96 14.79
CA LYS A 254 6.37 9.38 15.92
C LYS A 254 7.84 9.57 15.52
N ASN A 255 8.63 10.23 16.38
CA ASN A 255 10.08 10.41 16.24
C ASN A 255 10.52 11.12 14.95
N GLY A 256 9.72 12.05 14.45
CA GLY A 256 10.02 12.81 13.23
C GLY A 256 9.72 12.06 11.93
N ALA A 257 8.93 11.00 11.98
CA ALA A 257 8.48 10.29 10.79
C ALA A 257 7.66 11.19 9.85
N ILE A 258 7.69 10.87 8.55
CA ILE A 258 6.96 11.60 7.52
C ILE A 258 6.03 10.64 6.80
N THR A 259 4.77 11.03 6.62
CA THR A 259 3.87 10.38 5.68
C THR A 259 3.49 11.31 4.55
N ASN A 260 3.45 10.77 3.34
CA ASN A 260 2.90 11.45 2.18
C ASN A 260 1.76 10.60 1.61
N PHE A 261 0.64 11.24 1.36
CA PHE A 261 -0.48 10.64 0.66
C PHE A 261 -0.86 11.53 -0.52
N GLN A 262 -0.86 10.94 -1.70
CA GLN A 262 -1.41 11.58 -2.89
C GLN A 262 -2.36 10.59 -3.57
N GLY A 263 -3.63 10.92 -3.59
CA GLY A 263 -4.65 10.08 -4.20
C GLY A 263 -5.45 10.85 -5.24
N LYS A 264 -5.77 10.19 -6.35
CA LYS A 264 -6.65 10.74 -7.38
C LYS A 264 -7.77 9.77 -7.70
N ILE A 265 -9.01 10.24 -7.62
CA ILE A 265 -10.18 9.58 -8.21
C ILE A 265 -10.45 10.25 -9.56
N TYR A 266 -10.40 9.48 -10.62
CA TYR A 266 -10.68 9.91 -11.99
C TYR A 266 -11.98 9.26 -12.48
N VAL A 267 -12.94 10.09 -12.90
CA VAL A 267 -14.27 9.62 -13.34
C VAL A 267 -14.46 9.97 -14.80
N GLU A 268 -14.54 8.96 -15.67
CA GLU A 268 -14.82 9.11 -17.09
C GLU A 268 -16.21 9.71 -17.33
N SER A 269 -16.40 10.40 -18.45
CA SER A 269 -17.69 11.00 -18.81
C SER A 269 -18.85 10.00 -18.90
N ILE A 270 -18.55 8.75 -19.29
CA ILE A 270 -19.53 7.68 -19.35
C ILE A 270 -19.80 7.02 -18.00
N ALA A 271 -18.95 7.24 -16.99
CA ALA A 271 -19.02 6.59 -15.69
C ALA A 271 -20.06 7.27 -14.76
N GLN A 272 -21.30 7.38 -15.25
CA GLN A 272 -22.41 7.92 -14.48
C GLN A 272 -22.76 7.05 -13.28
N LYS A 273 -23.34 7.61 -12.23
CA LYS A 273 -23.70 6.96 -10.96
C LYS A 273 -22.48 6.41 -10.20
N THR A 274 -21.32 7.00 -10.43
CA THR A 274 -20.13 6.72 -9.62
C THR A 274 -20.33 7.22 -8.19
N ASP A 275 -19.93 6.38 -7.20
CA ASP A 275 -19.82 6.77 -5.79
C ASP A 275 -18.36 6.65 -5.37
N GLY A 276 -17.65 7.80 -5.30
CA GLY A 276 -16.21 7.86 -5.01
C GLY A 276 -15.94 8.56 -3.68
N TYR A 277 -15.25 7.87 -2.75
CA TYR A 277 -14.87 8.44 -1.46
C TYR A 277 -13.37 8.27 -1.20
N GLN A 278 -12.70 9.36 -0.81
CA GLN A 278 -11.28 9.36 -0.46
C GLN A 278 -11.03 10.10 0.84
N MET A 279 -10.30 9.49 1.78
CA MET A 279 -9.97 10.08 3.07
C MET A 279 -8.54 9.74 3.49
N SER A 280 -7.76 10.74 3.88
CA SER A 280 -6.47 10.56 4.54
C SER A 280 -6.48 11.19 5.93
N ARG A 281 -6.16 10.39 6.96
CA ARG A 281 -6.11 10.85 8.35
C ARG A 281 -4.74 10.54 8.95
N SER A 282 -4.12 11.52 9.58
CA SER A 282 -2.81 11.35 10.22
C SER A 282 -2.85 11.80 11.67
N LEU A 283 -2.32 10.96 12.56
CA LEU A 283 -2.17 11.22 13.98
C LEU A 283 -0.68 11.40 14.29
N LEU A 284 -0.29 12.61 14.68
CA LEU A 284 1.09 12.97 15.03
C LEU A 284 1.27 12.82 16.54
N LEU A 285 2.21 11.98 16.96
CA LEU A 285 2.52 11.75 18.38
C LEU A 285 3.59 12.70 18.91
N ASP A 286 4.27 13.45 18.04
CA ASP A 286 5.28 14.46 18.38
C ASP A 286 5.22 15.69 17.47
N ASN A 287 6.08 16.68 17.75
CA ASN A 287 6.12 17.94 17.00
C ASN A 287 6.99 17.90 15.74
N ASN A 288 7.82 16.88 15.58
CA ASN A 288 8.78 16.76 14.48
C ASN A 288 8.23 15.93 13.33
N SER A 289 7.23 15.08 13.61
CA SER A 289 6.54 14.27 12.59
C SER A 289 5.69 15.14 11.67
N LYS A 290 5.57 14.72 10.40
CA LYS A 290 4.89 15.49 9.35
C LYS A 290 4.00 14.61 8.51
N ALA A 291 2.84 15.15 8.12
CA ALA A 291 1.93 14.53 7.15
C ALA A 291 1.63 15.50 6.01
N ASN A 292 1.81 15.03 4.78
CA ASN A 292 1.51 15.76 3.56
C ASN A 292 0.41 15.00 2.81
N ASN A 293 -0.78 15.58 2.72
CA ASN A 293 -1.93 14.94 2.08
C ASN A 293 -2.36 15.76 0.87
N LYS A 294 -2.50 15.09 -0.28
CA LYS A 294 -2.97 15.69 -1.53
C LYS A 294 -4.06 14.80 -2.16
N PRO A 295 -5.29 14.82 -1.65
CA PRO A 295 -6.41 14.17 -2.32
C PRO A 295 -6.89 15.01 -3.51
N GLU A 296 -7.17 14.36 -4.65
CA GLU A 296 -7.57 14.98 -5.90
C GLU A 296 -8.81 14.27 -6.48
N LEU A 297 -9.73 15.07 -7.04
CA LEU A 297 -10.87 14.58 -7.83
C LEU A 297 -10.80 15.17 -9.23
N GLU A 298 -10.92 14.33 -10.24
CA GLU A 298 -11.01 14.73 -11.65
C GLU A 298 -12.22 14.04 -12.27
N ILE A 299 -13.31 14.79 -12.45
CA ILE A 299 -14.63 14.23 -12.71
C ILE A 299 -15.18 14.82 -14.01
N TYR A 300 -15.54 13.94 -14.94
CA TYR A 300 -16.12 14.28 -16.24
C TYR A 300 -17.57 13.80 -16.42
N ALA A 301 -18.16 13.17 -15.40
CA ALA A 301 -19.56 12.74 -15.37
C ALA A 301 -20.40 13.66 -14.48
N ASP A 302 -21.70 13.80 -14.79
CA ASP A 302 -22.60 14.74 -14.09
C ASP A 302 -23.34 14.09 -12.91
N ASP A 303 -23.82 12.86 -13.08
CA ASP A 303 -24.58 12.13 -12.05
C ASP A 303 -23.65 11.27 -11.20
N VAL A 304 -22.97 11.88 -10.24
CA VAL A 304 -21.99 11.22 -9.35
C VAL A 304 -22.09 11.69 -7.91
N LYS A 305 -21.59 10.86 -7.00
CA LYS A 305 -21.37 11.19 -5.58
C LYS A 305 -19.91 11.02 -5.28
N CYS A 306 -19.15 12.10 -5.34
CA CYS A 306 -17.72 12.04 -5.08
C CYS A 306 -17.33 13.03 -3.98
N SER A 307 -16.51 12.56 -3.04
CA SER A 307 -16.00 13.41 -1.97
C SER A 307 -14.59 12.99 -1.57
N HIS A 308 -13.83 13.95 -1.08
CA HIS A 308 -12.54 13.69 -0.49
C HIS A 308 -12.32 14.52 0.78
N GLY A 309 -11.41 14.08 1.63
CA GLY A 309 -11.03 14.80 2.83
C GLY A 309 -9.65 14.42 3.33
N SER A 310 -9.06 15.29 4.13
CA SER A 310 -7.85 14.98 4.85
C SER A 310 -7.83 15.64 6.21
N THR A 311 -7.25 14.97 7.21
CA THR A 311 -7.03 15.53 8.53
C THR A 311 -5.64 15.20 9.04
N VAL A 312 -5.02 16.16 9.71
CA VAL A 312 -3.79 15.97 10.47
C VAL A 312 -4.04 16.45 11.88
N SER A 313 -3.92 15.57 12.85
CA SER A 313 -4.24 15.84 14.25
C SER A 313 -3.15 15.36 15.18
N LYS A 314 -3.20 15.82 16.41
CA LYS A 314 -2.48 15.27 17.56
C LYS A 314 -3.48 14.63 18.50
N ILE A 315 -2.98 13.83 19.46
CA ILE A 315 -3.84 13.29 20.52
C ILE A 315 -4.39 14.46 21.33
N ASP A 316 -5.72 14.45 21.54
CA ASP A 316 -6.44 15.43 22.29
C ASP A 316 -6.09 15.32 23.78
N GLN A 317 -5.59 16.42 24.35
CA GLN A 317 -5.19 16.46 25.75
C GLN A 317 -6.39 16.42 26.71
N ASP A 318 -7.56 16.88 26.29
CA ASP A 318 -8.79 16.79 27.11
C ASP A 318 -9.25 15.32 27.23
N GLN A 319 -9.08 14.54 26.17
CA GLN A 319 -9.31 13.09 26.23
C GLN A 319 -8.33 12.41 27.18
N ILE A 320 -7.04 12.74 27.13
CA ILE A 320 -6.03 12.23 28.06
C ILE A 320 -6.40 12.60 29.50
N PHE A 321 -6.78 13.84 29.76
CA PHE A 321 -7.22 14.30 31.07
C PHE A 321 -8.43 13.52 31.56
N TYR A 322 -9.41 13.28 30.71
CA TYR A 322 -10.59 12.48 31.06
C TYR A 322 -10.19 11.05 31.46
N PHE A 323 -9.34 10.38 30.72
CA PHE A 323 -8.85 9.05 31.07
C PHE A 323 -8.10 9.05 32.41
N ASN A 324 -7.22 10.04 32.63
CA ASN A 324 -6.48 10.16 33.88
C ASN A 324 -7.41 10.38 35.09
N SER A 325 -8.50 11.16 34.94
CA SER A 325 -9.49 11.37 35.96
C SER A 325 -10.25 10.08 36.39
N ARG A 326 -10.20 9.06 35.50
CA ARG A 326 -10.77 7.72 35.73
C ARG A 326 -9.73 6.70 36.19
N GLY A 327 -8.52 7.12 36.54
CA GLY A 327 -7.43 6.27 37.03
C GLY A 327 -6.65 5.52 35.95
N ILE A 328 -6.84 5.86 34.67
CA ILE A 328 -6.08 5.29 33.57
C ILE A 328 -4.82 6.14 33.35
N SER A 329 -3.63 5.50 33.33
CA SER A 329 -2.38 6.23 33.12
C SER A 329 -2.33 6.90 31.75
N LYS A 330 -1.49 7.93 31.63
CA LYS A 330 -1.31 8.67 30.37
C LYS A 330 -0.83 7.75 29.23
N GLU A 331 0.05 6.81 29.54
CA GLU A 331 0.61 5.85 28.59
C GLU A 331 -0.49 4.94 28.04
N VAL A 332 -1.31 4.38 28.93
CA VAL A 332 -2.43 3.51 28.55
C VAL A 332 -3.50 4.30 27.79
N ALA A 333 -3.80 5.53 28.19
CA ALA A 333 -4.74 6.39 27.48
C ALA A 333 -4.27 6.70 26.04
N ASN A 334 -2.98 7.02 25.87
CA ASN A 334 -2.40 7.23 24.56
C ASN A 334 -2.52 5.99 23.67
N LEU A 335 -2.23 4.80 24.21
CA LEU A 335 -2.35 3.54 23.47
C LEU A 335 -3.81 3.27 23.06
N LEU A 336 -4.77 3.47 23.96
CA LEU A 336 -6.18 3.28 23.66
C LEU A 336 -6.69 4.21 22.56
N LEU A 337 -6.26 5.48 22.57
CA LEU A 337 -6.63 6.46 21.55
C LEU A 337 -6.02 6.13 20.19
N GLN A 338 -4.78 5.65 20.14
CA GLN A 338 -4.14 5.18 18.91
C GLN A 338 -4.87 3.95 18.36
N LYS A 339 -5.22 2.97 19.21
CA LYS A 339 -6.03 1.81 18.81
C LYS A 339 -7.39 2.23 18.25
N ALA A 340 -8.10 3.10 18.95
CA ALA A 340 -9.41 3.59 18.50
C ALA A 340 -9.34 4.28 17.15
N PHE A 341 -8.26 5.02 16.88
CA PHE A 341 -8.04 5.69 15.60
C PHE A 341 -7.97 4.72 14.42
N ILE A 342 -7.46 3.50 14.62
CA ILE A 342 -7.18 2.54 13.55
C ILE A 342 -8.24 1.44 13.42
N VAL A 343 -8.80 0.97 14.54
CA VAL A 343 -9.66 -0.23 14.61
C VAL A 343 -10.82 -0.20 13.61
N GLU A 344 -11.37 0.97 13.32
CA GLU A 344 -12.43 1.13 12.32
C GLU A 344 -12.03 0.54 10.96
N THR A 345 -10.78 0.73 10.54
CA THR A 345 -10.30 0.23 9.23
C THR A 345 -10.19 -1.30 9.19
N LEU A 346 -9.89 -1.93 10.34
CA LEU A 346 -9.85 -3.38 10.46
C LEU A 346 -11.24 -4.03 10.47
N SER A 347 -12.30 -3.25 10.70
CA SER A 347 -13.67 -3.79 10.68
C SER A 347 -14.05 -4.36 9.31
N ASN A 348 -13.40 -3.88 8.24
CA ASN A 348 -13.64 -4.30 6.86
C ASN A 348 -13.03 -5.68 6.53
N ILE A 349 -12.16 -6.24 7.39
CA ILE A 349 -11.63 -7.61 7.20
C ILE A 349 -12.77 -8.61 7.43
N GLN A 350 -13.04 -9.42 6.41
CA GLN A 350 -14.16 -10.37 6.43
C GLN A 350 -13.84 -11.62 7.27
N SER A 351 -12.62 -12.16 7.13
CA SER A 351 -12.18 -13.31 7.89
C SER A 351 -11.93 -12.95 9.35
N LYS A 352 -12.64 -13.61 10.28
CA LYS A 352 -12.49 -13.36 11.73
C LYS A 352 -11.08 -13.67 12.20
N ASP A 353 -10.51 -14.81 11.78
CA ASP A 353 -9.18 -15.25 12.23
C ASP A 353 -8.10 -14.27 11.76
N ILE A 354 -8.20 -13.77 10.54
CA ILE A 354 -7.27 -12.78 10.00
C ILE A 354 -7.46 -11.43 10.69
N LYS A 355 -8.68 -11.05 10.99
CA LYS A 355 -8.98 -9.82 11.74
C LYS A 355 -8.40 -9.87 13.15
N ASP A 356 -8.59 -10.98 13.88
CA ASP A 356 -8.05 -11.17 15.23
C ASP A 356 -6.52 -11.19 15.20
N PHE A 357 -5.92 -11.83 14.18
CA PHE A 357 -4.48 -11.78 13.95
C PHE A 357 -3.98 -10.34 13.69
N SER A 358 -4.67 -9.58 12.82
CA SER A 358 -4.32 -8.18 12.51
C SER A 358 -4.44 -7.27 13.72
N LEU A 359 -5.41 -7.50 14.61
CA LEU A 359 -5.57 -6.77 15.87
C LEU A 359 -4.39 -7.06 16.82
N ASN A 360 -3.97 -8.32 16.94
CA ASN A 360 -2.83 -8.70 17.77
C ASN A 360 -1.51 -8.09 17.22
N LEU A 361 -1.35 -8.10 15.89
CA LEU A 361 -0.23 -7.45 15.22
C LEU A 361 -0.19 -5.95 15.52
N LEU A 362 -1.34 -5.28 15.47
CA LEU A 362 -1.50 -3.88 15.81
C LEU A 362 -1.04 -3.59 17.25
N ASP A 363 -1.41 -4.43 18.20
CA ASP A 363 -1.01 -4.28 19.59
C ASP A 363 0.52 -4.28 19.75
N ASN A 364 1.21 -5.16 19.02
CA ASN A 364 2.67 -5.22 19.00
C ASN A 364 3.33 -4.01 18.32
N LEU A 365 2.68 -3.42 17.31
CA LEU A 365 3.20 -2.24 16.61
C LEU A 365 3.03 -0.94 17.40
N LEU A 366 2.04 -0.86 18.29
CA LEU A 366 1.73 0.34 19.08
C LEU A 366 2.48 0.40 20.41
N THR A 367 2.87 -0.74 20.97
CA THR A 367 3.69 -0.82 22.21
C THR A 367 5.17 -0.58 21.92
#